data_ec653691a52021f79e26953b133c66c9
#
_entry.id   ec653691a52021f79e26953b133c66c9
#
_cell.length_a   1.000
_cell.length_b   1.000
_cell.length_c   1.000
_cell.angle_alpha   90.00
_cell.angle_beta   90.00
_cell.angle_gamma   90.00
#
_symmetry.space_group_name_H-M   'P 1'
#
loop_
_entity.id
_entity.type
_entity.pdbx_description
1 polymer ?
#
loop_
_entity_poly.entity_id
_entity_poly.type
_entity_poly.pdbx_seq_one_letter_code
_entity_poly.pdbx_strand_id
1 'polypeptide(L)'
;MIRDRLIVCIASAWDFDPTSKHHVMQILGRQNRIVWVNYHGSRRPRITTTDLRSVLCTLRRCARGVQPINESMVQLTPLVIPGAKTPVVSTIHQELLVAQIRRAIRQVDPPGKMPVQIWSFAPDVPFLAGRFREECFVYYCVDEYTQFDGFDASRMRAMEIKTLQKASMVFATAEQLCTNRKKMRPDIVHVPHGVDYEHFARAWRNPPPRPQTLAAIPKPIFGFFGLIHHWIDLELIAESARRRPHYAFVLIGEPRVDISSITNCHNVYLLGRRPYSELPAYCAAFDAAIMPFQINELTRNVNPIKMYEYLASGLPVVSTPIPEAKRFSGSILFGDTPEQFANACDEVLRVDVNTRRRHISDLVRSETWETRVEFLSQVVLNHLNGRPRNATRSFVERKTAMTPPVAPLATGS
;
A
#
# COMPACT_ATOMS: atom_id res chain seq x y z
N MET A 1 -0.06 19.27 11.53
CA MET A 1 -0.93 18.83 10.40
C MET A 1 -1.09 19.96 9.39
N ILE A 2 -1.07 19.64 8.08
CA ILE A 2 -1.43 20.55 6.97
C ILE A 2 -2.90 20.91 7.11
N ARG A 3 -3.26 22.20 6.90
CA ARG A 3 -4.63 22.72 7.03
C ARG A 3 -4.93 23.75 5.95
N ASP A 4 -6.20 23.89 5.61
CA ASP A 4 -6.73 24.94 4.72
C ASP A 4 -6.05 24.96 3.36
N ARG A 5 -5.79 23.74 2.79
CA ARG A 5 -5.20 23.55 1.47
C ARG A 5 -6.15 22.80 0.55
N LEU A 6 -6.01 23.05 -0.73
CA LEU A 6 -6.57 22.20 -1.78
C LEU A 6 -5.49 21.25 -2.25
N ILE A 7 -5.66 19.96 -1.97
CA ILE A 7 -4.69 18.92 -2.31
C ILE A 7 -5.20 18.14 -3.53
N VAL A 8 -4.45 18.18 -4.61
CA VAL A 8 -4.69 17.33 -5.79
C VAL A 8 -3.90 16.05 -5.64
N CYS A 9 -4.60 14.93 -5.46
CA CYS A 9 -4.00 13.61 -5.30
C CYS A 9 -4.03 12.84 -6.62
N ILE A 10 -2.87 12.53 -7.18
CA ILE A 10 -2.73 11.70 -8.38
C ILE A 10 -2.49 10.26 -7.97
N ALA A 11 -3.50 9.41 -8.14
CA ALA A 11 -3.46 8.03 -7.64
C ALA A 11 -4.31 7.08 -8.51
N SER A 12 -4.24 5.76 -8.27
CA SER A 12 -5.16 4.79 -8.87
C SER A 12 -6.61 5.05 -8.45
N ALA A 13 -7.57 4.35 -9.06
CA ALA A 13 -8.99 4.59 -8.79
C ALA A 13 -9.32 4.47 -7.29
N TRP A 14 -10.22 5.37 -6.85
CA TRP A 14 -10.71 5.41 -5.47
C TRP A 14 -11.48 4.14 -5.06
N ASP A 15 -12.20 3.52 -5.98
CA ASP A 15 -13.11 2.39 -5.72
C ASP A 15 -12.40 1.05 -5.38
N PHE A 16 -11.07 1.05 -5.26
CA PHE A 16 -10.29 -0.12 -4.83
C PHE A 16 -10.24 -0.23 -3.30
N ASP A 17 -9.78 -1.41 -2.81
CA ASP A 17 -9.53 -1.59 -1.39
C ASP A 17 -8.57 -0.54 -0.84
N PRO A 18 -8.78 -0.06 0.39
CA PRO A 18 -7.94 0.97 0.98
C PRO A 18 -6.46 0.59 0.98
N THR A 19 -5.63 1.51 0.51
CA THR A 19 -4.16 1.42 0.54
C THR A 19 -3.61 2.71 1.13
N SER A 20 -2.29 2.84 1.22
CA SER A 20 -1.62 4.02 1.79
C SER A 20 -2.19 5.36 1.33
N LYS A 21 -2.42 5.51 0.03
CA LYS A 21 -2.95 6.76 -0.56
C LYS A 21 -4.36 7.09 -0.05
N HIS A 22 -5.22 6.09 0.15
CA HIS A 22 -6.57 6.28 0.69
C HIS A 22 -6.51 6.78 2.13
N HIS A 23 -5.75 6.09 3.00
CA HIS A 23 -5.61 6.47 4.40
C HIS A 23 -4.98 7.87 4.55
N VAL A 24 -3.89 8.14 3.82
CA VAL A 24 -3.22 9.45 3.85
C VAL A 24 -4.16 10.57 3.45
N MET A 25 -4.90 10.40 2.34
CA MET A 25 -5.80 11.46 1.85
C MET A 25 -7.06 11.60 2.69
N GLN A 26 -7.60 10.52 3.25
CA GLN A 26 -8.73 10.61 4.20
C GLN A 26 -8.36 11.40 5.46
N ILE A 27 -7.17 11.19 6.01
CA ILE A 27 -6.70 11.92 7.20
C ILE A 27 -6.42 13.38 6.85
N LEU A 28 -5.73 13.66 5.74
CA LEU A 28 -5.51 15.03 5.26
C LEU A 28 -6.83 15.73 4.94
N GLY A 29 -7.82 15.03 4.41
CA GLY A 29 -9.16 15.52 4.08
C GLY A 29 -9.97 15.99 5.29
N ARG A 30 -9.61 15.60 6.51
CA ARG A 30 -10.26 16.10 7.73
C ARG A 30 -10.12 17.62 7.92
N GLN A 31 -9.05 18.22 7.35
CA GLN A 31 -8.73 19.65 7.49
C GLN A 31 -8.39 20.35 6.16
N ASN A 32 -8.59 19.67 5.04
CA ASN A 32 -8.26 20.16 3.71
C ASN A 32 -9.35 19.76 2.71
N ARG A 33 -9.33 20.35 1.52
CA ARG A 33 -10.13 19.88 0.37
C ARG A 33 -9.27 18.99 -0.52
N ILE A 34 -9.80 17.83 -0.91
CA ILE A 34 -9.07 16.85 -1.74
C ILE A 34 -9.73 16.68 -3.11
N VAL A 35 -8.97 16.84 -4.15
CA VAL A 35 -9.31 16.42 -5.51
C VAL A 35 -8.55 15.14 -5.82
N TRP A 36 -9.23 14.01 -5.71
CA TRP A 36 -8.65 12.71 -6.07
C TRP A 36 -8.76 12.49 -7.57
N VAL A 37 -7.64 12.35 -8.25
CA VAL A 37 -7.55 12.10 -9.68
C VAL A 37 -7.29 10.62 -9.92
N ASN A 38 -8.30 9.92 -10.45
CA ASN A 38 -8.22 8.50 -10.83
C ASN A 38 -7.30 8.32 -12.04
N TYR A 39 -5.99 8.36 -11.81
CA TYR A 39 -4.99 8.31 -12.86
C TYR A 39 -4.59 6.86 -13.18
N HIS A 40 -4.81 6.47 -14.42
CA HIS A 40 -4.49 5.13 -14.92
C HIS A 40 -3.22 5.08 -15.77
N GLY A 41 -2.43 6.13 -15.74
CA GLY A 41 -1.08 6.25 -16.23
C GLY A 41 -0.76 5.58 -17.57
N SER A 42 0.50 5.23 -17.71
CA SER A 42 1.10 4.64 -18.92
C SER A 42 0.81 3.14 -19.12
N ARG A 43 -0.18 2.55 -18.43
CA ARG A 43 -0.55 1.15 -18.64
C ARG A 43 -1.10 0.94 -20.04
N ARG A 44 -0.52 -0.01 -20.77
CA ARG A 44 -0.98 -0.38 -22.10
C ARG A 44 -2.30 -1.14 -21.98
N PRO A 45 -3.39 -0.73 -22.68
CA PRO A 45 -4.60 -1.55 -22.77
C PRO A 45 -4.26 -2.86 -23.50
N ARG A 46 -4.69 -3.99 -22.93
CA ARG A 46 -4.70 -5.27 -23.65
C ARG A 46 -6.02 -5.38 -24.38
N ILE A 47 -6.00 -5.81 -25.66
CA ILE A 47 -7.22 -5.97 -26.48
C ILE A 47 -7.87 -7.28 -26.05
N THR A 48 -8.71 -7.23 -25.01
CA THR A 48 -9.55 -8.34 -24.58
C THR A 48 -11.02 -7.88 -24.49
N THR A 49 -11.98 -8.80 -24.56
CA THR A 49 -13.41 -8.48 -24.41
C THR A 49 -13.74 -7.85 -23.07
N THR A 50 -12.99 -8.17 -22.03
CA THR A 50 -13.01 -7.53 -20.70
C THR A 50 -12.54 -6.08 -20.75
N ASP A 51 -11.58 -5.76 -21.63
CA ASP A 51 -11.06 -4.39 -21.77
C ASP A 51 -12.06 -3.45 -22.46
N LEU A 52 -12.87 -3.94 -23.41
CA LEU A 52 -13.93 -3.14 -24.06
C LEU A 52 -14.99 -2.68 -23.04
N ARG A 53 -15.43 -3.58 -22.14
CA ARG A 53 -16.35 -3.20 -21.04
C ARG A 53 -15.70 -2.21 -20.08
N SER A 54 -14.41 -2.41 -19.77
CA SER A 54 -13.62 -1.50 -18.93
C SER A 54 -13.48 -0.12 -19.55
N VAL A 55 -13.23 -0.03 -20.87
CA VAL A 55 -13.16 1.24 -21.62
C VAL A 55 -14.50 1.97 -21.58
N LEU A 56 -15.62 1.29 -21.85
CA LEU A 56 -16.96 1.90 -21.78
C LEU A 56 -17.29 2.38 -20.35
N CYS A 57 -16.96 1.61 -19.31
CA CYS A 57 -17.10 2.05 -17.93
C CYS A 57 -16.25 3.28 -17.62
N THR A 58 -15.01 3.32 -18.13
CA THR A 58 -14.11 4.47 -17.95
C THR A 58 -14.64 5.71 -18.67
N LEU A 59 -15.12 5.59 -19.91
CA LEU A 59 -15.73 6.70 -20.66
C LEU A 59 -16.99 7.24 -19.93
N ARG A 60 -17.84 6.37 -19.40
CA ARG A 60 -18.99 6.78 -18.57
C ARG A 60 -18.56 7.52 -17.31
N ARG A 61 -17.48 7.08 -16.65
CA ARG A 61 -16.91 7.77 -15.48
C ARG A 61 -16.33 9.13 -15.87
N CYS A 62 -15.60 9.22 -16.97
CA CYS A 62 -15.09 10.49 -17.51
C CYS A 62 -16.23 11.49 -17.81
N ALA A 63 -17.33 11.01 -18.38
CA ALA A 63 -18.51 11.84 -18.71
C ALA A 63 -19.23 12.39 -17.46
N ARG A 64 -19.11 11.73 -16.30
CA ARG A 64 -19.69 12.20 -15.02
C ARG A 64 -18.97 13.42 -14.44
N GLY A 65 -17.74 13.73 -14.93
CA GLY A 65 -16.94 14.83 -14.41
C GLY A 65 -16.48 14.61 -12.97
N VAL A 66 -16.49 15.67 -12.18
CA VAL A 66 -16.12 15.62 -10.75
C VAL A 66 -17.28 15.05 -9.95
N GLN A 67 -17.01 14.00 -9.16
CA GLN A 67 -18.01 13.33 -8.33
C GLN A 67 -17.61 13.45 -6.84
N PRO A 68 -18.57 13.68 -5.91
CA PRO A 68 -18.27 13.70 -4.50
C PRO A 68 -17.88 12.28 -4.01
N ILE A 69 -16.92 12.23 -3.09
CA ILE A 69 -16.60 11.05 -2.29
C ILE A 69 -17.24 11.24 -0.89
N ASN A 70 -17.00 12.40 -0.31
CA ASN A 70 -17.57 12.85 0.95
C ASN A 70 -17.57 14.40 1.00
N GLU A 71 -17.82 15.01 2.15
CA GLU A 71 -17.92 16.47 2.32
C GLU A 71 -16.62 17.23 1.96
N SER A 72 -15.44 16.61 2.14
CA SER A 72 -14.13 17.23 1.92
C SER A 72 -13.41 16.71 0.68
N MET A 73 -13.89 15.64 0.07
CA MET A 73 -13.20 14.95 -1.00
C MET A 73 -14.08 14.77 -2.24
N VAL A 74 -13.51 15.03 -3.39
CA VAL A 74 -14.12 14.73 -4.69
C VAL A 74 -13.18 13.86 -5.52
N GLN A 75 -13.73 13.09 -6.46
CA GLN A 75 -12.94 12.34 -7.44
C GLN A 75 -13.18 12.83 -8.86
N LEU A 76 -12.11 12.81 -9.64
CA LEU A 76 -12.09 13.05 -11.07
C LEU A 76 -11.53 11.80 -11.78
N THR A 77 -12.28 11.24 -12.72
CA THR A 77 -11.73 10.26 -13.66
C THR A 77 -11.40 10.99 -14.95
N PRO A 78 -10.12 11.29 -15.23
CA PRO A 78 -9.76 12.06 -16.41
C PRO A 78 -9.87 11.21 -17.67
N LEU A 79 -10.22 11.86 -18.79
CA LEU A 79 -10.07 11.25 -20.10
C LEU A 79 -8.58 11.17 -20.43
N VAL A 80 -8.09 9.95 -20.54
CA VAL A 80 -6.68 9.64 -20.84
C VAL A 80 -6.62 9.03 -22.24
N ILE A 81 -5.70 9.51 -23.08
CA ILE A 81 -5.46 8.94 -24.42
C ILE A 81 -4.50 7.76 -24.26
N PRO A 82 -4.98 6.50 -24.42
CA PRO A 82 -4.12 5.34 -24.28
C PRO A 82 -3.02 5.31 -25.34
N GLY A 83 -1.80 4.96 -24.93
CA GLY A 83 -0.72 4.69 -25.88
C GLY A 83 -0.15 5.92 -26.60
N ALA A 84 -0.24 7.10 -26.00
CA ALA A 84 0.40 8.32 -26.51
C ALA A 84 1.92 8.11 -26.70
N LYS A 85 2.31 7.53 -27.87
CA LYS A 85 3.71 7.19 -28.19
C LYS A 85 4.42 8.35 -28.91
N THR A 86 3.69 9.14 -29.66
CA THR A 86 4.27 10.28 -30.39
C THR A 86 4.35 11.50 -29.49
N PRO A 87 5.35 12.38 -29.66
CA PRO A 87 5.48 13.60 -28.84
C PRO A 87 4.22 14.48 -28.88
N VAL A 88 3.60 14.62 -30.05
CA VAL A 88 2.40 15.46 -30.24
C VAL A 88 1.22 14.90 -29.43
N VAL A 89 0.91 13.60 -29.56
CA VAL A 89 -0.19 12.97 -28.83
C VAL A 89 0.07 12.99 -27.33
N SER A 90 1.33 12.83 -26.91
CA SER A 90 1.73 12.95 -25.51
C SER A 90 1.47 14.35 -24.97
N THR A 91 1.80 15.40 -25.73
CA THR A 91 1.55 16.79 -25.34
C THR A 91 0.06 17.08 -25.22
N ILE A 92 -0.75 16.68 -26.21
CA ILE A 92 -2.21 16.84 -26.18
C ILE A 92 -2.79 16.14 -24.94
N HIS A 93 -2.36 14.92 -24.66
CA HIS A 93 -2.78 14.17 -23.47
C HIS A 93 -2.47 14.92 -22.17
N GLN A 94 -1.24 15.47 -22.05
CA GLN A 94 -0.82 16.21 -20.86
C GLN A 94 -1.64 17.49 -20.67
N GLU A 95 -1.85 18.28 -21.74
CA GLU A 95 -2.67 19.50 -21.70
C GLU A 95 -4.14 19.20 -21.34
N LEU A 96 -4.69 18.12 -21.90
CA LEU A 96 -6.04 17.68 -21.59
C LEU A 96 -6.18 17.32 -20.10
N LEU A 97 -5.23 16.59 -19.55
CA LEU A 97 -5.23 16.21 -18.13
C LEU A 97 -5.11 17.47 -17.25
N VAL A 98 -4.19 18.38 -17.56
CA VAL A 98 -4.03 19.65 -16.84
C VAL A 98 -5.32 20.47 -16.88
N ALA A 99 -5.98 20.58 -18.04
CA ALA A 99 -7.23 21.33 -18.17
C ALA A 99 -8.36 20.72 -17.32
N GLN A 100 -8.47 19.40 -17.29
CA GLN A 100 -9.47 18.70 -16.47
C GLN A 100 -9.22 18.89 -14.97
N ILE A 101 -7.97 18.79 -14.51
CA ILE A 101 -7.59 19.05 -13.12
C ILE A 101 -7.86 20.52 -12.75
N ARG A 102 -7.51 21.48 -13.59
CA ARG A 102 -7.82 22.91 -13.37
C ARG A 102 -9.32 23.16 -13.23
N ARG A 103 -10.13 22.46 -14.04
CA ARG A 103 -11.59 22.55 -13.93
C ARG A 103 -12.07 22.01 -12.57
N ALA A 104 -11.53 20.86 -12.12
CA ALA A 104 -11.87 20.28 -10.83
C ALA A 104 -11.47 21.20 -9.67
N ILE A 105 -10.26 21.80 -9.71
CA ILE A 105 -9.81 22.78 -8.71
C ILE A 105 -10.81 23.95 -8.62
N ARG A 106 -11.21 24.53 -9.77
CA ARG A 106 -12.18 25.66 -9.79
C ARG A 106 -13.57 25.27 -9.29
N GLN A 107 -13.97 24.00 -9.40
CA GLN A 107 -15.26 23.53 -8.87
C GLN A 107 -15.22 23.37 -7.34
N VAL A 108 -14.07 22.99 -6.79
CA VAL A 108 -13.89 22.79 -5.33
C VAL A 108 -13.59 24.09 -4.60
N ASP A 109 -12.84 24.99 -5.22
CA ASP A 109 -12.52 26.33 -4.70
C ASP A 109 -12.78 27.40 -5.79
N PRO A 110 -14.05 27.78 -6.01
CA PRO A 110 -14.41 28.79 -7.01
C PRO A 110 -13.73 30.16 -6.80
N PRO A 111 -13.52 30.65 -5.54
CA PRO A 111 -12.79 31.88 -5.31
C PRO A 111 -11.29 31.79 -5.59
N GLY A 112 -10.72 30.56 -5.69
CA GLY A 112 -9.29 30.36 -5.92
C GLY A 112 -8.40 30.84 -4.76
N LYS A 113 -8.90 30.78 -3.52
CA LYS A 113 -8.22 31.32 -2.32
C LYS A 113 -7.36 30.29 -1.61
N MET A 114 -7.62 29.00 -1.81
CA MET A 114 -6.88 27.93 -1.13
C MET A 114 -5.52 27.70 -1.82
N PRO A 115 -4.41 27.67 -1.06
CA PRO A 115 -3.14 27.25 -1.60
C PRO A 115 -3.23 25.80 -2.12
N VAL A 116 -2.69 25.55 -3.31
CA VAL A 116 -2.76 24.25 -3.97
C VAL A 116 -1.52 23.44 -3.66
N GLN A 117 -1.68 22.16 -3.35
CA GLN A 117 -0.60 21.16 -3.27
C GLN A 117 -0.87 20.04 -4.25
N ILE A 118 0.17 19.52 -4.91
CA ILE A 118 0.09 18.32 -5.73
C ILE A 118 0.75 17.17 -4.97
N TRP A 119 0.03 16.09 -4.76
CA TRP A 119 0.53 14.85 -4.17
C TRP A 119 0.40 13.72 -5.18
N SER A 120 1.52 13.24 -5.70
CA SER A 120 1.51 12.15 -6.67
C SER A 120 2.02 10.86 -6.06
N PHE A 121 1.22 9.81 -6.23
CA PHE A 121 1.61 8.41 -6.03
C PHE A 121 2.01 7.74 -7.35
N ALA A 122 1.83 8.45 -8.47
CA ALA A 122 2.25 7.99 -9.80
C ALA A 122 3.61 8.59 -10.17
N PRO A 123 4.56 7.79 -10.69
CA PRO A 123 5.91 8.26 -11.02
C PRO A 123 6.00 9.01 -12.36
N ASP A 124 4.96 8.93 -13.20
CA ASP A 124 4.99 9.33 -14.61
C ASP A 124 4.27 10.65 -14.91
N VAL A 125 4.17 11.54 -13.94
CA VAL A 125 3.47 12.84 -14.07
C VAL A 125 4.35 14.09 -13.84
N PRO A 126 5.63 14.13 -14.28
CA PRO A 126 6.50 15.29 -14.07
C PRO A 126 6.01 16.55 -14.75
N PHE A 127 5.12 16.41 -15.72
CA PHE A 127 4.53 17.53 -16.49
C PHE A 127 3.49 18.31 -15.69
N LEU A 128 3.03 17.81 -14.53
CA LEU A 128 2.10 18.53 -13.66
C LEU A 128 2.79 19.61 -12.82
N ALA A 129 4.10 19.46 -12.56
CA ALA A 129 4.87 20.42 -11.77
C ALA A 129 4.85 21.83 -12.38
N GLY A 130 4.50 22.84 -11.57
CA GLY A 130 4.40 24.24 -11.98
C GLY A 130 3.12 24.60 -12.77
N ARG A 131 2.16 23.68 -12.90
CA ARG A 131 0.99 23.91 -13.76
C ARG A 131 -0.23 24.49 -13.04
N PHE A 132 -0.24 24.50 -11.70
CA PHE A 132 -1.41 24.90 -10.89
C PHE A 132 -1.09 26.03 -9.92
N ARG A 133 0.09 26.67 -10.02
CA ARG A 133 0.64 27.61 -9.04
C ARG A 133 0.69 26.98 -7.64
N GLU A 134 0.97 25.69 -7.62
CA GLU A 134 1.05 24.91 -6.38
C GLU A 134 2.21 25.39 -5.49
N GLU A 135 1.96 25.44 -4.17
CA GLU A 135 3.00 25.76 -3.18
C GLU A 135 4.03 24.63 -3.03
N CYS A 136 3.65 23.38 -3.37
CA CYS A 136 4.59 22.26 -3.45
C CYS A 136 4.06 21.13 -4.33
N PHE A 137 4.99 20.35 -4.90
CA PHE A 137 4.75 19.09 -5.58
C PHE A 137 5.42 17.96 -4.80
N VAL A 138 4.64 17.09 -4.19
CA VAL A 138 5.07 15.93 -3.42
C VAL A 138 4.99 14.68 -4.29
N TYR A 139 6.08 13.93 -4.39
CA TYR A 139 6.08 12.57 -4.93
C TYR A 139 6.20 11.55 -3.81
N TYR A 140 5.21 10.69 -3.67
CA TYR A 140 5.19 9.61 -2.68
C TYR A 140 5.35 8.26 -3.38
N CYS A 141 6.59 7.77 -3.41
CA CYS A 141 6.97 6.51 -4.03
C CYS A 141 6.57 5.35 -3.11
N VAL A 142 5.59 4.57 -3.53
CA VAL A 142 5.03 3.46 -2.74
C VAL A 142 5.45 2.08 -3.23
N ASP A 143 5.90 1.99 -4.50
CA ASP A 143 6.24 0.74 -5.16
C ASP A 143 7.35 0.93 -6.20
N GLU A 144 7.98 -0.17 -6.63
CA GLU A 144 8.89 -0.21 -7.79
C GLU A 144 8.08 -0.41 -9.08
N TYR A 145 7.54 0.68 -9.61
CA TYR A 145 6.64 0.66 -10.77
C TYR A 145 7.23 0.06 -12.04
N THR A 146 8.56 -0.01 -12.15
CA THR A 146 9.23 -0.62 -13.31
C THR A 146 9.06 -2.14 -13.37
N GLN A 147 8.64 -2.76 -12.26
CA GLN A 147 8.47 -4.20 -12.11
C GLN A 147 7.01 -4.68 -12.31
N PHE A 148 6.07 -3.74 -12.55
CA PHE A 148 4.68 -4.13 -12.77
C PHE A 148 4.40 -4.49 -14.22
N ASP A 149 3.61 -5.54 -14.43
CA ASP A 149 3.14 -5.96 -15.73
C ASP A 149 2.31 -4.88 -16.44
N GLY A 150 2.52 -4.75 -17.75
CA GLY A 150 1.77 -3.83 -18.60
C GLY A 150 2.35 -2.42 -18.65
N PHE A 151 3.45 -2.14 -17.93
CA PHE A 151 4.21 -0.90 -18.07
C PHE A 151 5.46 -1.09 -18.95
N ASP A 152 5.88 -0.01 -19.58
CA ASP A 152 7.18 0.06 -20.25
C ASP A 152 8.22 0.50 -19.20
N ALA A 153 9.03 -0.43 -18.72
CA ALA A 153 9.97 -0.20 -17.62
C ALA A 153 10.96 0.94 -17.91
N SER A 154 11.48 1.02 -19.16
CA SER A 154 12.43 2.06 -19.56
C SER A 154 11.79 3.44 -19.57
N ARG A 155 10.58 3.56 -20.13
CA ARG A 155 9.81 4.80 -20.14
C ARG A 155 9.42 5.20 -18.72
N MET A 156 8.96 4.26 -17.90
CA MET A 156 8.58 4.49 -16.51
C MET A 156 9.75 5.06 -15.70
N ARG A 157 10.93 4.44 -15.82
CA ARG A 157 12.16 4.90 -15.19
C ARG A 157 12.55 6.31 -15.64
N ALA A 158 12.51 6.58 -16.95
CA ALA A 158 12.82 7.91 -17.49
C ALA A 158 11.85 8.99 -16.97
N MET A 159 10.56 8.66 -16.83
CA MET A 159 9.56 9.59 -16.31
C MET A 159 9.72 9.78 -14.81
N GLU A 160 9.99 8.71 -14.05
CA GLU A 160 10.24 8.81 -12.61
C GLU A 160 11.44 9.69 -12.30
N ILE A 161 12.54 9.56 -13.06
CA ILE A 161 13.72 10.44 -12.91
C ILE A 161 13.32 11.91 -13.02
N LYS A 162 12.52 12.27 -14.02
CA LYS A 162 12.02 13.63 -14.19
C LYS A 162 11.09 14.06 -13.03
N THR A 163 10.28 13.14 -12.50
CA THR A 163 9.41 13.39 -11.36
C THR A 163 10.24 13.65 -10.10
N LEU A 164 11.26 12.83 -9.86
CA LEU A 164 12.22 13.01 -8.75
C LEU A 164 12.91 14.37 -8.81
N GLN A 165 13.31 14.83 -10.00
CA GLN A 165 13.97 16.13 -10.21
C GLN A 165 13.02 17.31 -9.95
N LYS A 166 11.76 17.20 -10.38
CA LYS A 166 10.77 18.29 -10.30
C LYS A 166 10.03 18.37 -8.98
N ALA A 167 9.93 17.25 -8.25
CA ALA A 167 9.21 17.24 -6.99
C ALA A 167 9.88 18.14 -5.96
N SER A 168 9.08 18.94 -5.23
CA SER A 168 9.54 19.72 -4.08
C SER A 168 10.04 18.81 -2.97
N MET A 169 9.33 17.68 -2.75
CA MET A 169 9.68 16.66 -1.76
C MET A 169 9.41 15.27 -2.30
N VAL A 170 10.21 14.31 -1.85
CA VAL A 170 10.06 12.90 -2.19
C VAL A 170 10.02 12.07 -0.92
N PHE A 171 8.97 11.26 -0.80
CA PHE A 171 8.82 10.23 0.22
C PHE A 171 8.91 8.85 -0.42
N ALA A 172 9.41 7.86 0.31
CA ALA A 172 9.35 6.46 -0.10
C ALA A 172 9.02 5.54 1.07
N THR A 173 8.29 4.47 0.79
CA THR A 173 7.73 3.60 1.81
C THR A 173 8.66 2.50 2.27
N ALA A 174 9.63 2.10 1.47
CA ALA A 174 10.61 1.07 1.78
C ALA A 174 12.03 1.64 1.77
N GLU A 175 12.89 1.11 2.64
CA GLU A 175 14.29 1.52 2.73
C GLU A 175 15.03 1.29 1.41
N GLN A 176 14.75 0.17 0.73
CA GLN A 176 15.34 -0.14 -0.55
C GLN A 176 14.92 0.84 -1.65
N LEU A 177 13.64 1.30 -1.64
CA LEU A 177 13.17 2.36 -2.54
C LEU A 177 13.95 3.66 -2.33
N CYS A 178 14.21 4.03 -1.07
CA CYS A 178 15.02 5.18 -0.73
C CYS A 178 16.45 5.02 -1.26
N THR A 179 17.08 3.88 -0.98
CA THR A 179 18.46 3.58 -1.35
C THR A 179 18.66 3.64 -2.86
N ASN A 180 17.74 3.05 -3.62
CA ASN A 180 17.80 3.04 -5.08
C ASN A 180 17.70 4.45 -5.70
N ARG A 181 17.05 5.40 -5.00
CA ARG A 181 16.78 6.76 -5.49
C ARG A 181 17.70 7.83 -4.89
N LYS A 182 18.44 7.51 -3.82
CA LYS A 182 19.36 8.47 -3.14
C LYS A 182 20.38 9.10 -4.05
N LYS A 183 20.89 8.40 -5.07
CA LYS A 183 21.83 8.95 -6.04
C LYS A 183 21.26 10.13 -6.82
N MET A 184 19.94 10.11 -7.11
CA MET A 184 19.23 11.15 -7.86
C MET A 184 18.53 12.15 -6.95
N ARG A 185 18.18 11.72 -5.74
CA ARG A 185 17.45 12.50 -4.75
C ARG A 185 17.98 12.22 -3.34
N PRO A 186 19.10 12.86 -2.94
CA PRO A 186 19.74 12.59 -1.64
C PRO A 186 18.86 12.92 -0.43
N ASP A 187 17.91 13.87 -0.60
CA ASP A 187 16.97 14.33 0.42
C ASP A 187 15.65 13.55 0.46
N ILE A 188 15.60 12.36 -0.17
CA ILE A 188 14.43 11.45 -0.06
C ILE A 188 14.20 11.04 1.38
N VAL A 189 12.95 11.09 1.83
CA VAL A 189 12.57 10.79 3.21
C VAL A 189 11.88 9.42 3.27
N HIS A 190 12.41 8.51 4.09
CA HIS A 190 11.80 7.20 4.34
C HIS A 190 10.60 7.33 5.29
N VAL A 191 9.43 6.94 4.81
CA VAL A 191 8.17 6.94 5.58
C VAL A 191 7.44 5.62 5.32
N PRO A 192 7.67 4.59 6.15
CA PRO A 192 6.99 3.30 6.02
C PRO A 192 5.48 3.42 6.08
N HIS A 193 4.77 2.43 5.58
CA HIS A 193 3.33 2.37 5.70
C HIS A 193 2.87 2.42 7.16
N GLY A 194 1.64 2.86 7.36
CA GLY A 194 0.93 2.79 8.63
C GLY A 194 -0.09 1.66 8.64
N VAL A 195 -0.83 1.59 9.73
CA VAL A 195 -1.95 0.66 9.92
C VAL A 195 -3.15 1.38 10.53
N ASP A 196 -4.35 0.95 10.19
CA ASP A 196 -5.57 1.25 10.94
C ASP A 196 -5.59 0.35 12.18
N TYR A 197 -4.84 0.79 13.19
CA TYR A 197 -4.57 -0.01 14.37
C TYR A 197 -5.84 -0.39 15.12
N GLU A 198 -6.74 0.55 15.36
CA GLU A 198 -7.97 0.28 16.10
C GLU A 198 -8.90 -0.67 15.34
N HIS A 199 -8.91 -0.60 14.02
CA HIS A 199 -9.67 -1.52 13.17
C HIS A 199 -9.17 -2.97 13.34
N PHE A 200 -7.87 -3.22 13.23
CA PHE A 200 -7.30 -4.56 13.30
C PHE A 200 -7.14 -5.08 14.73
N ALA A 201 -6.85 -4.23 15.70
CA ALA A 201 -6.74 -4.62 17.10
C ALA A 201 -8.05 -5.18 17.68
N ARG A 202 -9.20 -4.91 17.06
CA ARG A 202 -10.48 -5.56 17.42
C ARG A 202 -10.41 -7.07 17.35
N ALA A 203 -9.58 -7.64 16.47
CA ALA A 203 -9.41 -9.09 16.32
C ALA A 203 -9.04 -9.80 17.63
N TRP A 204 -8.39 -9.12 18.56
CA TRP A 204 -8.01 -9.71 19.85
C TRP A 204 -8.61 -8.98 21.07
N ARG A 205 -8.89 -7.67 20.99
CA ARG A 205 -9.48 -6.89 22.09
C ARG A 205 -10.96 -7.15 22.27
N ASN A 206 -11.69 -7.22 21.16
CA ASN A 206 -13.12 -7.50 21.12
C ASN A 206 -13.41 -8.33 19.86
N PRO A 207 -13.06 -9.63 19.88
CA PRO A 207 -13.09 -10.49 18.72
C PRO A 207 -14.48 -10.52 18.09
N PRO A 208 -14.62 -10.17 16.81
CA PRO A 208 -15.89 -10.36 16.09
C PRO A 208 -16.24 -11.86 15.98
N PRO A 209 -17.51 -12.20 15.78
CA PRO A 209 -17.93 -13.58 15.56
C PRO A 209 -17.13 -14.24 14.43
N ARG A 210 -16.82 -15.53 14.60
CA ARG A 210 -16.12 -16.32 13.56
C ARG A 210 -16.95 -16.30 12.26
N PRO A 211 -16.35 -15.93 11.12
CA PRO A 211 -17.04 -15.94 9.85
C PRO A 211 -17.59 -17.33 9.48
N GLN A 212 -18.83 -17.38 8.99
CA GLN A 212 -19.48 -18.64 8.58
C GLN A 212 -18.68 -19.40 7.52
N THR A 213 -17.96 -18.68 6.65
CA THR A 213 -17.08 -19.28 5.63
C THR A 213 -15.89 -20.05 6.21
N LEU A 214 -15.58 -19.86 7.49
CA LEU A 214 -14.56 -20.62 8.21
C LEU A 214 -15.14 -21.76 9.06
N ALA A 215 -16.45 -21.91 9.16
CA ALA A 215 -17.09 -22.84 10.12
C ALA A 215 -16.61 -24.29 9.96
N ALA A 216 -16.46 -24.75 8.72
CA ALA A 216 -16.03 -26.12 8.39
C ALA A 216 -14.51 -26.28 8.23
N ILE A 217 -13.74 -25.20 8.35
CA ILE A 217 -12.28 -25.26 8.16
C ILE A 217 -11.62 -25.63 9.49
N PRO A 218 -10.85 -26.74 9.53
CA PRO A 218 -10.20 -27.18 10.77
C PRO A 218 -9.08 -26.23 11.18
N LYS A 219 -8.77 -26.22 12.47
CA LYS A 219 -7.58 -25.59 13.02
C LYS A 219 -6.40 -26.56 13.03
N PRO A 220 -5.14 -26.06 12.99
CA PRO A 220 -4.78 -24.62 12.98
C PRO A 220 -4.93 -23.99 11.58
N ILE A 221 -5.27 -22.71 11.56
CA ILE A 221 -5.49 -21.92 10.34
C ILE A 221 -4.36 -20.92 10.13
N PHE A 222 -3.67 -21.05 9.01
CA PHE A 222 -2.70 -20.09 8.49
C PHE A 222 -3.35 -19.21 7.44
N GLY A 223 -3.57 -17.92 7.77
CA GLY A 223 -4.36 -17.02 6.95
C GLY A 223 -3.53 -16.02 6.15
N PHE A 224 -3.96 -15.79 4.92
CA PHE A 224 -3.50 -14.70 4.06
C PHE A 224 -4.70 -13.90 3.58
N PHE A 225 -4.61 -12.58 3.52
CA PHE A 225 -5.55 -11.75 2.77
C PHE A 225 -4.82 -10.74 1.88
N GLY A 226 -5.40 -10.51 0.70
CA GLY A 226 -4.93 -9.56 -0.30
C GLY A 226 -4.96 -10.13 -1.70
N LEU A 227 -4.57 -9.32 -2.67
CA LEU A 227 -4.53 -9.72 -4.07
C LEU A 227 -3.56 -10.91 -4.26
N ILE A 228 -4.06 -12.00 -4.82
CA ILE A 228 -3.27 -13.18 -5.19
C ILE A 228 -2.72 -12.93 -6.59
N HIS A 229 -1.44 -12.58 -6.66
CA HIS A 229 -0.79 -12.14 -7.89
C HIS A 229 0.62 -12.75 -8.00
N HIS A 230 1.35 -12.49 -9.09
CA HIS A 230 2.67 -13.05 -9.39
C HIS A 230 3.74 -12.83 -8.30
N TRP A 231 3.53 -11.91 -7.36
CA TRP A 231 4.43 -11.72 -6.22
C TRP A 231 4.14 -12.66 -5.03
N ILE A 232 3.07 -13.44 -5.09
CA ILE A 232 2.76 -14.48 -4.10
C ILE A 232 3.31 -15.81 -4.59
N ASP A 233 4.07 -16.48 -3.77
CA ASP A 233 4.65 -17.79 -4.06
C ASP A 233 3.62 -18.89 -3.78
N LEU A 234 2.82 -19.21 -4.79
CA LEU A 234 1.77 -20.24 -4.69
C LEU A 234 2.38 -21.65 -4.60
N GLU A 235 3.54 -21.87 -5.17
CA GLU A 235 4.21 -23.17 -5.07
C GLU A 235 4.73 -23.40 -3.63
N LEU A 236 5.28 -22.38 -3.01
CA LEU A 236 5.67 -22.42 -1.59
C LEU A 236 4.47 -22.78 -0.69
N ILE A 237 3.29 -22.20 -0.96
CA ILE A 237 2.06 -22.54 -0.23
C ILE A 237 1.67 -24.01 -0.48
N ALA A 238 1.64 -24.44 -1.74
CA ALA A 238 1.24 -25.80 -2.13
C ALA A 238 2.15 -26.86 -1.49
N GLU A 239 3.46 -26.66 -1.57
CA GLU A 239 4.43 -27.59 -0.98
C GLU A 239 4.35 -27.60 0.55
N SER A 240 4.17 -26.45 1.19
CA SER A 240 3.98 -26.36 2.64
C SER A 240 2.69 -27.06 3.07
N ALA A 241 1.61 -26.91 2.31
CA ALA A 241 0.33 -27.58 2.56
C ALA A 241 0.45 -29.11 2.44
N ARG A 242 1.16 -29.62 1.42
CA ARG A 242 1.42 -31.05 1.27
C ARG A 242 2.23 -31.64 2.44
N ARG A 243 3.21 -30.87 2.95
CA ARG A 243 4.05 -31.27 4.10
C ARG A 243 3.31 -31.22 5.44
N ARG A 244 2.23 -30.46 5.53
CA ARG A 244 1.41 -30.29 6.77
C ARG A 244 -0.07 -30.48 6.44
N PRO A 245 -0.51 -31.71 6.10
CA PRO A 245 -1.87 -31.99 5.65
C PRO A 245 -2.94 -31.69 6.70
N HIS A 246 -2.55 -31.58 7.96
CA HIS A 246 -3.43 -31.23 9.09
C HIS A 246 -3.55 -29.74 9.38
N TYR A 247 -2.82 -28.88 8.63
CA TYR A 247 -2.93 -27.43 8.70
C TYR A 247 -3.87 -26.92 7.60
N ALA A 248 -4.66 -25.91 7.90
CA ALA A 248 -5.48 -25.23 6.91
C ALA A 248 -4.79 -23.92 6.45
N PHE A 249 -4.57 -23.78 5.15
CA PHE A 249 -4.07 -22.55 4.52
C PHE A 249 -5.23 -21.81 3.89
N VAL A 250 -5.61 -20.68 4.45
CA VAL A 250 -6.79 -19.89 4.03
C VAL A 250 -6.34 -18.64 3.30
N LEU A 251 -6.70 -18.52 2.02
CA LEU A 251 -6.37 -17.39 1.18
C LEU A 251 -7.62 -16.56 0.88
N ILE A 252 -7.61 -15.30 1.30
CA ILE A 252 -8.69 -14.33 1.11
C ILE A 252 -8.23 -13.30 0.09
N GLY A 253 -8.80 -13.33 -1.10
CA GLY A 253 -8.46 -12.39 -2.17
C GLY A 253 -8.88 -12.88 -3.54
N GLU A 254 -8.77 -11.98 -4.51
CA GLU A 254 -9.07 -12.31 -5.89
C GLU A 254 -7.79 -12.80 -6.58
N PRO A 255 -7.78 -14.00 -7.19
CA PRO A 255 -6.64 -14.44 -7.98
C PRO A 255 -6.55 -13.68 -9.31
N ARG A 256 -5.35 -13.23 -9.65
CA ARG A 256 -4.99 -12.57 -10.90
C ARG A 256 -3.89 -13.31 -11.65
N VAL A 257 -3.61 -14.53 -11.24
CA VAL A 257 -2.65 -15.47 -11.82
C VAL A 257 -3.26 -16.85 -11.86
N ASP A 258 -2.60 -17.78 -12.56
CA ASP A 258 -2.95 -19.20 -12.49
C ASP A 258 -2.75 -19.72 -11.05
N ILE A 259 -3.74 -20.41 -10.55
CA ILE A 259 -3.79 -20.98 -9.19
C ILE A 259 -3.76 -22.50 -9.20
N SER A 260 -3.49 -23.12 -10.33
CA SER A 260 -3.53 -24.60 -10.50
C SER A 260 -2.64 -25.35 -9.51
N SER A 261 -1.51 -24.77 -9.10
CA SER A 261 -0.60 -25.35 -8.11
C SER A 261 -1.25 -25.61 -6.74
N ILE A 262 -2.20 -24.77 -6.34
CA ILE A 262 -2.86 -24.84 -5.02
C ILE A 262 -4.25 -25.46 -5.07
N THR A 263 -4.91 -25.55 -6.23
CA THR A 263 -6.28 -26.06 -6.33
C THR A 263 -6.40 -27.56 -6.01
N ASN A 264 -5.32 -28.31 -6.17
CA ASN A 264 -5.27 -29.73 -5.85
C ASN A 264 -4.87 -30.04 -4.39
N CYS A 265 -4.64 -29.01 -3.57
CA CYS A 265 -4.30 -29.16 -2.17
C CYS A 265 -5.59 -29.11 -1.33
N HIS A 266 -6.00 -30.24 -0.75
CA HIS A 266 -7.26 -30.39 -0.02
C HIS A 266 -7.37 -29.50 1.22
N ASN A 267 -6.24 -29.01 1.74
CA ASN A 267 -6.12 -28.16 2.91
C ASN A 267 -5.76 -26.70 2.56
N VAL A 268 -5.87 -26.30 1.28
CA VAL A 268 -5.79 -24.90 0.83
C VAL A 268 -7.19 -24.41 0.47
N TYR A 269 -7.64 -23.35 1.11
CA TYR A 269 -8.99 -22.81 0.98
C TYR A 269 -8.94 -21.42 0.37
N LEU A 270 -9.58 -21.25 -0.80
CA LEU A 270 -9.72 -19.97 -1.49
C LEU A 270 -11.10 -19.39 -1.17
N LEU A 271 -11.16 -18.31 -0.41
CA LEU A 271 -12.44 -17.73 0.01
C LEU A 271 -12.91 -16.54 -0.85
N GLY A 272 -12.10 -16.17 -1.87
CA GLY A 272 -12.37 -14.98 -2.67
C GLY A 272 -12.21 -13.68 -1.89
N ARG A 273 -12.55 -12.54 -2.53
CA ARG A 273 -12.42 -11.21 -1.91
C ARG A 273 -13.43 -11.06 -0.76
N ARG A 274 -12.98 -10.41 0.32
CA ARG A 274 -13.81 -9.99 1.44
C ARG A 274 -13.70 -8.48 1.65
N PRO A 275 -14.75 -7.81 2.13
CA PRO A 275 -14.70 -6.40 2.49
C PRO A 275 -13.62 -6.14 3.56
N TYR A 276 -12.94 -5.00 3.45
CA TYR A 276 -11.93 -4.59 4.44
C TYR A 276 -12.47 -4.59 5.88
N SER A 277 -13.74 -4.18 6.05
CA SER A 277 -14.42 -4.15 7.35
C SER A 277 -14.58 -5.51 8.04
N GLU A 278 -14.54 -6.60 7.27
CA GLU A 278 -14.68 -7.98 7.78
C GLU A 278 -13.33 -8.62 8.15
N LEU A 279 -12.20 -8.10 7.65
CA LEU A 279 -10.88 -8.71 7.83
C LEU A 279 -10.50 -8.96 9.29
N PRO A 280 -10.83 -8.10 10.27
CA PRO A 280 -10.58 -8.40 11.68
C PRO A 280 -11.24 -9.68 12.20
N ALA A 281 -12.42 -10.05 11.67
CA ALA A 281 -13.09 -11.30 12.06
C ALA A 281 -12.33 -12.55 11.56
N TYR A 282 -11.76 -12.45 10.37
CA TYR A 282 -10.88 -13.51 9.84
C TYR A 282 -9.59 -13.59 10.64
N CYS A 283 -8.94 -12.45 10.92
CA CYS A 283 -7.74 -12.40 11.77
C CYS A 283 -7.99 -12.98 13.18
N ALA A 284 -9.17 -12.74 13.77
CA ALA A 284 -9.54 -13.32 15.07
C ALA A 284 -9.60 -14.85 15.03
N ALA A 285 -9.95 -15.43 13.88
CA ALA A 285 -10.09 -16.86 13.69
C ALA A 285 -8.79 -17.58 13.28
N PHE A 286 -7.79 -16.86 12.79
CA PHE A 286 -6.50 -17.40 12.40
C PHE A 286 -5.62 -17.72 13.63
N ASP A 287 -4.82 -18.77 13.53
CA ASP A 287 -3.81 -19.12 14.52
C ASP A 287 -2.47 -18.42 14.20
N ALA A 288 -2.16 -18.23 12.92
CA ALA A 288 -1.08 -17.38 12.43
C ALA A 288 -1.42 -16.78 11.07
N ALA A 289 -0.73 -15.69 10.71
CA ALA A 289 -0.79 -15.15 9.37
C ALA A 289 0.42 -15.61 8.53
N ILE A 290 0.25 -15.67 7.22
CA ILE A 290 1.34 -15.98 6.29
C ILE A 290 1.59 -14.83 5.31
N MET A 291 2.85 -14.59 4.97
CA MET A 291 3.29 -13.68 3.91
C MET A 291 4.26 -14.40 2.95
N PRO A 292 3.75 -15.27 2.08
CA PRO A 292 4.54 -16.10 1.17
C PRO A 292 4.87 -15.31 -0.10
N PHE A 293 5.69 -14.27 0.03
CA PHE A 293 6.12 -13.47 -1.12
C PHE A 293 7.26 -14.16 -1.88
N GLN A 294 7.23 -14.12 -3.19
CA GLN A 294 8.41 -14.42 -4.00
C GLN A 294 9.52 -13.42 -3.69
N ILE A 295 10.76 -13.87 -3.57
CA ILE A 295 11.90 -13.00 -3.33
C ILE A 295 12.49 -12.56 -4.67
N ASN A 296 12.04 -11.41 -5.14
CA ASN A 296 12.48 -10.80 -6.41
C ASN A 296 12.70 -9.28 -6.24
N GLU A 297 13.02 -8.58 -7.32
CA GLU A 297 13.27 -7.13 -7.26
C GLU A 297 12.05 -6.34 -6.80
N LEU A 298 10.83 -6.72 -7.20
CA LEU A 298 9.61 -6.07 -6.76
C LEU A 298 9.46 -6.19 -5.22
N THR A 299 9.52 -7.41 -4.70
CA THR A 299 9.23 -7.68 -3.29
C THR A 299 10.35 -7.26 -2.34
N ARG A 300 11.59 -7.12 -2.82
CA ARG A 300 12.67 -6.49 -2.07
C ARG A 300 12.46 -4.99 -1.85
N ASN A 301 11.66 -4.36 -2.70
CA ASN A 301 11.31 -2.94 -2.64
C ASN A 301 9.96 -2.66 -1.99
N VAL A 302 9.26 -3.68 -1.46
CA VAL A 302 7.93 -3.51 -0.87
C VAL A 302 8.00 -3.30 0.64
N ASN A 303 7.15 -2.40 1.14
CA ASN A 303 6.79 -2.32 2.56
C ASN A 303 5.35 -2.82 2.69
N PRO A 304 5.09 -4.10 3.08
CA PRO A 304 3.75 -4.67 3.01
C PRO A 304 2.86 -4.12 4.13
N ILE A 305 1.74 -3.49 3.77
CA ILE A 305 0.72 -3.02 4.73
C ILE A 305 0.21 -4.20 5.57
N LYS A 306 0.01 -5.36 4.95
CA LYS A 306 -0.48 -6.60 5.60
C LYS A 306 0.33 -7.01 6.81
N MET A 307 1.64 -6.79 6.78
CA MET A 307 2.52 -7.05 7.91
C MET A 307 2.05 -6.30 9.17
N TYR A 308 1.77 -5.01 9.02
CA TYR A 308 1.28 -4.18 10.12
C TYR A 308 -0.14 -4.56 10.54
N GLU A 309 -1.00 -4.95 9.58
CA GLU A 309 -2.38 -5.37 9.82
C GLU A 309 -2.43 -6.69 10.60
N TYR A 310 -1.59 -7.68 10.25
CA TYR A 310 -1.46 -8.93 10.99
C TYR A 310 -0.93 -8.70 12.41
N LEU A 311 0.15 -7.94 12.54
CA LEU A 311 0.72 -7.63 13.85
C LEU A 311 -0.28 -6.85 14.72
N ALA A 312 -0.99 -5.85 14.18
CA ALA A 312 -2.04 -5.11 14.90
C ALA A 312 -3.17 -6.05 15.37
N SER A 313 -3.50 -7.09 14.59
CA SER A 313 -4.45 -8.13 14.97
C SER A 313 -3.91 -9.09 16.05
N GLY A 314 -2.68 -8.88 16.52
CA GLY A 314 -2.02 -9.75 17.49
C GLY A 314 -1.64 -11.14 16.93
N LEU A 315 -1.56 -11.27 15.61
CA LEU A 315 -1.18 -12.51 14.95
C LEU A 315 0.33 -12.63 14.82
N PRO A 316 0.92 -13.76 15.19
CA PRO A 316 2.26 -14.11 14.77
C PRO A 316 2.25 -14.37 13.26
N VAL A 317 3.38 -14.15 12.60
CA VAL A 317 3.49 -14.19 11.15
C VAL A 317 4.58 -15.14 10.72
N VAL A 318 4.30 -15.96 9.69
CA VAL A 318 5.32 -16.72 8.94
C VAL A 318 5.49 -16.05 7.57
N SER A 319 6.72 -15.69 7.22
CA SER A 319 7.03 -14.92 6.02
C SER A 319 8.23 -15.49 5.27
N THR A 320 8.29 -15.26 3.97
CA THR A 320 9.58 -15.27 3.27
C THR A 320 10.42 -14.07 3.72
N PRO A 321 11.77 -14.10 3.61
CA PRO A 321 12.65 -13.11 4.23
C PRO A 321 12.72 -11.79 3.45
N ILE A 322 11.57 -11.13 3.24
CA ILE A 322 11.53 -9.79 2.66
C ILE A 322 12.20 -8.78 3.61
N PRO A 323 12.96 -7.78 3.08
CA PRO A 323 13.78 -6.89 3.90
C PRO A 323 12.99 -6.16 4.99
N GLU A 324 11.86 -5.58 4.66
CA GLU A 324 11.05 -4.79 5.60
C GLU A 324 10.44 -5.62 6.76
N ALA A 325 10.24 -6.94 6.56
CA ALA A 325 9.73 -7.81 7.61
C ALA A 325 10.79 -8.11 8.69
N LYS A 326 12.09 -8.03 8.35
CA LYS A 326 13.18 -8.35 9.27
C LYS A 326 13.21 -7.46 10.51
N ARG A 327 12.66 -6.24 10.43
CA ARG A 327 12.54 -5.34 11.59
C ARG A 327 11.65 -5.88 12.72
N PHE A 328 10.84 -6.91 12.44
CA PHE A 328 9.95 -7.57 13.38
C PHE A 328 10.33 -9.04 13.61
N SER A 329 11.60 -9.40 13.42
CA SER A 329 12.09 -10.80 13.52
C SER A 329 11.79 -11.49 14.86
N GLY A 330 11.47 -10.75 15.93
CA GLY A 330 10.99 -11.32 17.20
C GLY A 330 9.53 -11.81 17.17
N SER A 331 8.75 -11.44 16.14
CA SER A 331 7.32 -11.83 16.00
C SER A 331 6.98 -12.33 14.60
N ILE A 332 7.95 -12.32 13.69
CA ILE A 332 7.86 -12.89 12.34
C ILE A 332 8.92 -13.97 12.23
N LEU A 333 8.49 -15.18 11.92
CA LEU A 333 9.37 -16.30 11.59
C LEU A 333 9.59 -16.38 10.08
N PHE A 334 10.77 -16.81 9.66
CA PHE A 334 11.15 -16.79 8.25
C PHE A 334 11.43 -18.18 7.69
N GLY A 335 10.99 -18.42 6.46
CA GLY A 335 11.35 -19.58 5.66
C GLY A 335 11.30 -19.22 4.18
N ASP A 336 12.35 -19.52 3.42
CA ASP A 336 12.44 -19.25 1.98
C ASP A 336 12.36 -20.52 1.14
N THR A 337 12.42 -21.69 1.78
CA THR A 337 12.13 -22.97 1.16
C THR A 337 10.85 -23.57 1.73
N PRO A 338 10.15 -24.50 1.02
CA PRO A 338 8.95 -25.15 1.52
C PRO A 338 9.14 -25.84 2.88
N GLU A 339 10.31 -26.43 3.09
CA GLU A 339 10.63 -27.08 4.34
C GLU A 339 10.81 -26.07 5.49
N GLN A 340 11.59 -25.03 5.27
CA GLN A 340 11.80 -23.97 6.27
C GLN A 340 10.49 -23.24 6.59
N PHE A 341 9.66 -22.98 5.56
CA PHE A 341 8.37 -22.32 5.75
C PHE A 341 7.41 -23.20 6.55
N ALA A 342 7.35 -24.49 6.26
CA ALA A 342 6.54 -25.45 7.02
C ALA A 342 7.05 -25.60 8.47
N ASN A 343 8.36 -25.64 8.68
CA ASN A 343 8.95 -25.66 10.03
C ASN A 343 8.68 -24.37 10.82
N ALA A 344 8.71 -23.21 10.15
CA ALA A 344 8.29 -21.95 10.77
C ALA A 344 6.80 -21.94 11.13
N CYS A 345 5.94 -22.63 10.36
CA CYS A 345 4.54 -22.84 10.73
C CYS A 345 4.41 -23.72 11.99
N ASP A 346 5.25 -24.75 12.16
CA ASP A 346 5.24 -25.57 13.37
C ASP A 346 5.71 -24.76 14.59
N GLU A 347 6.78 -23.98 14.41
CA GLU A 347 7.37 -23.19 15.48
C GLU A 347 6.42 -22.08 15.98
N VAL A 348 5.74 -21.41 15.08
CA VAL A 348 4.82 -20.31 15.43
C VAL A 348 3.65 -20.79 16.29
N LEU A 349 3.24 -22.05 16.16
CA LEU A 349 2.15 -22.66 16.92
C LEU A 349 2.56 -23.14 18.33
N ARG A 350 3.86 -23.30 18.60
CA ARG A 350 4.37 -23.68 19.94
C ARG A 350 4.17 -22.57 20.97
N VAL A 351 3.90 -21.40 20.47
CA VAL A 351 3.71 -20.21 21.30
C VAL A 351 2.22 -20.05 21.57
N ASP A 352 1.82 -19.94 22.84
CA ASP A 352 0.45 -19.58 23.17
C ASP A 352 0.12 -18.19 22.61
N VAL A 353 -0.68 -18.21 21.54
CA VAL A 353 -1.09 -16.99 20.83
C VAL A 353 -1.87 -16.06 21.75
N ASN A 354 -2.68 -16.58 22.67
CA ASN A 354 -3.55 -15.75 23.51
C ASN A 354 -2.75 -14.88 24.49
N THR A 355 -1.68 -15.43 25.09
CA THR A 355 -0.76 -14.67 25.94
C THR A 355 0.08 -13.65 25.18
N ARG A 356 0.35 -13.88 23.89
CA ARG A 356 1.22 -13.02 23.08
C ARG A 356 0.49 -12.01 22.21
N ARG A 357 -0.82 -12.16 21.93
CA ARG A 357 -1.57 -11.26 21.04
C ARG A 357 -1.39 -9.79 21.38
N ARG A 358 -1.48 -9.46 22.66
CA ARG A 358 -1.28 -8.08 23.12
C ARG A 358 0.13 -7.59 22.81
N HIS A 359 1.15 -8.37 23.16
CA HIS A 359 2.55 -8.01 22.95
C HIS A 359 2.85 -7.80 21.46
N ILE A 360 2.42 -8.73 20.59
CA ILE A 360 2.57 -8.62 19.13
C ILE A 360 1.90 -7.36 18.60
N SER A 361 0.65 -7.10 19.04
CA SER A 361 -0.10 -5.93 18.61
C SER A 361 0.55 -4.63 19.06
N ASP A 362 1.07 -4.56 20.27
CA ASP A 362 1.72 -3.36 20.81
C ASP A 362 2.99 -2.96 20.03
N LEU A 363 3.66 -3.89 19.32
CA LEU A 363 4.80 -3.58 18.43
C LEU A 363 4.48 -2.55 17.36
N VAL A 364 3.24 -2.52 16.90
CA VAL A 364 2.79 -1.62 15.81
C VAL A 364 1.75 -0.59 16.27
N ARG A 365 1.52 -0.47 17.58
CA ARG A 365 0.53 0.43 18.14
C ARG A 365 0.73 1.90 17.76
N SER A 366 1.98 2.33 17.65
CA SER A 366 2.35 3.69 17.23
C SER A 366 2.59 3.82 15.71
N GLU A 367 2.47 2.73 14.96
CA GLU A 367 2.67 2.70 13.51
C GLU A 367 1.39 3.07 12.73
N THR A 368 0.57 3.99 13.27
CA THR A 368 -0.73 4.35 12.70
C THR A 368 -0.59 5.25 11.48
N TRP A 369 -1.62 5.29 10.66
CA TRP A 369 -1.69 6.23 9.54
C TRP A 369 -1.70 7.68 10.02
N GLU A 370 -2.34 7.97 11.15
CA GLU A 370 -2.32 9.30 11.77
C GLU A 370 -0.89 9.76 12.07
N THR A 371 -0.09 8.91 12.71
CA THR A 371 1.32 9.20 13.03
C THR A 371 2.13 9.42 11.74
N ARG A 372 1.86 8.65 10.68
CA ARG A 372 2.53 8.85 9.38
C ARG A 372 2.16 10.20 8.76
N VAL A 373 0.86 10.53 8.73
CA VAL A 373 0.38 11.77 8.12
C VAL A 373 0.83 13.00 8.91
N GLU A 374 0.91 12.90 10.23
CA GLU A 374 1.47 13.98 11.05
C GLU A 374 2.94 14.23 10.70
N PHE A 375 3.74 13.16 10.59
CA PHE A 375 5.14 13.28 10.17
C PHE A 375 5.28 13.85 8.76
N LEU A 376 4.52 13.32 7.78
CA LEU A 376 4.49 13.85 6.41
C LEU A 376 4.14 15.34 6.40
N SER A 377 3.10 15.72 7.14
CA SER A 377 2.68 17.12 7.27
C SER A 377 3.77 18.00 7.85
N GLN A 378 4.48 17.52 8.88
CA GLN A 378 5.58 18.28 9.48
C GLN A 378 6.72 18.52 8.49
N VAL A 379 7.09 17.51 7.69
CA VAL A 379 8.12 17.64 6.65
C VAL A 379 7.71 18.67 5.60
N VAL A 380 6.45 18.61 5.12
CA VAL A 380 5.90 19.56 4.14
C VAL A 380 5.90 20.98 4.70
N LEU A 381 5.41 21.18 5.91
CA LEU A 381 5.35 22.50 6.54
C LEU A 381 6.74 23.09 6.79
N ASN A 382 7.71 22.25 7.20
CA ASN A 382 9.11 22.70 7.35
C ASN A 382 9.69 23.19 6.02
N HIS A 383 9.40 22.49 4.93
CA HIS A 383 9.84 22.90 3.60
C HIS A 383 9.22 24.24 3.19
N LEU A 384 7.90 24.41 3.37
CA LEU A 384 7.18 25.64 3.03
C LEU A 384 7.67 26.84 3.86
N ASN A 385 8.10 26.61 5.10
CA ASN A 385 8.64 27.64 5.99
C ASN A 385 10.14 27.90 5.78
N GLY A 386 10.76 27.37 4.71
CA GLY A 386 12.18 27.60 4.40
C GLY A 386 13.18 26.95 5.37
N ARG A 387 12.73 26.01 6.22
CA ARG A 387 13.64 25.31 7.15
C ARG A 387 14.50 24.29 6.41
N PRO A 388 15.79 24.18 6.75
CA PRO A 388 16.71 23.27 6.05
C PRO A 388 16.25 21.82 6.15
N ARG A 389 16.25 21.11 5.03
CA ARG A 389 15.82 19.71 4.90
C ARG A 389 16.68 18.73 5.72
N ASN A 390 17.96 19.08 5.95
CA ASN A 390 18.90 18.26 6.73
C ASN A 390 18.48 18.03 8.20
N ALA A 391 17.53 18.81 8.72
CA ALA A 391 16.94 18.59 10.04
C ALA A 391 15.86 17.49 10.08
N THR A 392 15.50 16.93 8.92
CA THR A 392 14.43 15.92 8.84
C THR A 392 15.06 14.52 8.79
N ARG A 393 15.32 13.95 9.97
CA ARG A 393 15.69 12.52 10.10
C ARG A 393 14.57 11.67 9.53
N SER A 394 14.89 10.46 9.02
CA SER A 394 13.87 9.50 8.59
C SER A 394 12.87 9.25 9.72
N PHE A 395 11.64 8.84 9.37
CA PHE A 395 10.64 8.52 10.40
C PHE A 395 11.15 7.45 11.37
N VAL A 396 11.87 6.46 10.85
CA VAL A 396 12.45 5.35 11.63
C VAL A 396 13.53 5.85 12.58
N GLU A 397 14.44 6.69 12.13
CA GLU A 397 15.52 7.27 12.96
C GLU A 397 14.97 8.12 14.12
N ARG A 398 13.90 8.89 13.89
CA ARG A 398 13.25 9.64 14.97
C ARG A 398 12.68 8.71 16.04
N LYS A 399 12.07 7.61 15.63
CA LYS A 399 11.46 6.66 16.55
C LYS A 399 12.49 5.90 17.37
N THR A 400 13.59 5.45 16.75
CA THR A 400 14.68 4.75 17.46
C THR A 400 15.32 5.65 18.51
N ALA A 401 15.37 6.97 18.28
CA ALA A 401 15.88 7.93 19.27
C ALA A 401 14.91 8.15 20.45
N MET A 402 13.64 7.78 20.33
CA MET A 402 12.59 7.99 21.34
C MET A 402 12.16 6.69 22.08
N THR A 403 12.57 5.52 21.60
CA THR A 403 12.16 4.22 22.17
C THR A 403 13.40 3.43 22.56
N PRO A 404 13.54 2.97 23.82
CA PRO A 404 14.62 2.06 24.21
C PRO A 404 14.50 0.73 23.46
N PRO A 405 15.60 0.00 23.23
CA PRO A 405 15.57 -1.27 22.52
C PRO A 405 14.68 -2.27 23.26
N VAL A 406 13.75 -2.86 22.51
CA VAL A 406 12.90 -3.95 23.02
C VAL A 406 13.79 -5.19 23.21
N ALA A 407 13.82 -5.72 24.42
CA ALA A 407 14.55 -6.94 24.72
C ALA A 407 14.03 -8.11 23.86
N PRO A 408 14.91 -8.98 23.31
CA PRO A 408 14.48 -10.16 22.59
C PRO A 408 13.64 -11.06 23.49
N LEU A 409 12.60 -11.65 22.93
CA LEU A 409 11.75 -12.62 23.63
C LEU A 409 12.63 -13.80 24.06
N ALA A 410 12.81 -13.97 25.37
CA ALA A 410 13.51 -15.13 25.90
C ALA A 410 12.80 -16.41 25.42
N THR A 411 13.49 -17.22 24.64
CA THR A 411 13.10 -18.60 24.40
C THR A 411 13.20 -19.29 25.76
N GLY A 412 12.03 -19.60 26.37
CA GLY A 412 12.00 -20.40 27.58
C GLY A 412 12.70 -21.73 27.30
N SER A 413 13.71 -22.00 28.11
CA SER A 413 14.41 -23.28 28.20
C SER A 413 13.47 -24.39 28.62
#